data_fd08be98e480bcd1c0cf4c4c274565ab
#
_entry.id   fd08be98e480bcd1c0cf4c4c274565ab
#
_cell.length_a   1.000
_cell.length_b   1.000
_cell.length_c   1.000
_cell.angle_alpha   90.00
_cell.angle_beta   90.00
_cell.angle_gamma   90.00
#
_symmetry.space_group_name_H-M   'P 1'
#
loop_
_entity.id
_entity.type
_entity.pdbx_description
1 polymer ?
#
loop_
_entity_poly.entity_id
_entity_poly.type
_entity_poly.pdbx_seq_one_letter_code
_entity_poly.pdbx_strand_id
1 'polypeptide(L)'
;GVVAIARKRALAKELATVELLARVDTLCLDKTGTITTGEISFGDIIPLGDFDHRSALEILGSIAHSDPDPNPTMSAVAVATKRVLDWEISSFEPFNSARKWSAVEFSGHGTFFFGAPDILLENATHDAQQKAQSEAERGRRVLALCKIDAPLNEGFQGAVDPICLILLDDTVREDAPEILRFFADQGVELKVISGDNTATVATVAATAGVPNCDNSIDARTLDDEKKLSEAIKESTVFGRVTPHQKRSMVASLQAEGHVVAMTGDGVNDVLALKDADMGIAMGSGSSASRGVAQLVLLDNSFSTLPEVLAQGRKVINNIERVANLFVTKAAYALLLTALIGIQGIEFPFLPRQLTLIGTFSIGLPGLVLALAPNTDLVRSGFLQRVLRFSV
;
A
#
# COMPACT_ATOMS: atom_id res chain seq x y z
N GLY A 1 -6.57 -20.14 -13.46
CA GLY A 1 -6.58 -18.83 -12.80
C GLY A 1 -6.42 -18.95 -11.29
N VAL A 2 -7.51 -19.11 -10.53
CA VAL A 2 -7.51 -19.05 -9.05
C VAL A 2 -6.54 -20.04 -8.39
N VAL A 3 -6.48 -21.29 -8.84
CA VAL A 3 -5.52 -22.29 -8.30
C VAL A 3 -4.06 -21.86 -8.50
N ALA A 4 -3.74 -21.23 -9.62
CA ALA A 4 -2.39 -20.72 -9.87
C ALA A 4 -2.04 -19.55 -8.93
N ILE A 5 -3.02 -18.69 -8.64
CA ILE A 5 -2.89 -17.57 -7.69
C ILE A 5 -2.74 -18.09 -6.25
N ALA A 6 -3.55 -19.06 -5.86
CA ALA A 6 -3.45 -19.69 -4.53
C ALA A 6 -2.09 -20.33 -4.26
N ARG A 7 -1.45 -20.94 -5.27
CA ARG A 7 -0.08 -21.46 -5.19
C ARG A 7 0.97 -20.37 -4.93
N LYS A 8 0.65 -19.11 -5.26
CA LYS A 8 1.49 -17.93 -5.04
C LYS A 8 1.15 -17.21 -3.72
N ARG A 9 0.47 -17.91 -2.79
CA ARG A 9 0.07 -17.36 -1.48
C ARG A 9 -0.82 -16.11 -1.54
N ALA A 10 -1.55 -15.95 -2.64
CA ALA A 10 -2.58 -14.93 -2.77
C ALA A 10 -3.96 -15.62 -2.79
N LEU A 11 -4.87 -15.14 -1.94
CA LEU A 11 -6.23 -15.65 -1.84
C LEU A 11 -7.17 -14.72 -2.60
N ALA A 12 -7.62 -15.16 -3.78
CA ALA A 12 -8.72 -14.52 -4.49
C ALA A 12 -10.04 -15.09 -3.98
N LYS A 13 -10.93 -14.25 -3.50
CA LYS A 13 -12.23 -14.69 -2.93
C LYS A 13 -13.23 -15.10 -4.00
N GLU A 14 -13.12 -14.52 -5.20
CA GLU A 14 -14.03 -14.77 -6.32
C GLU A 14 -13.28 -15.06 -7.62
N LEU A 15 -13.90 -15.79 -8.52
CA LEU A 15 -13.32 -16.07 -9.85
C LEU A 15 -13.14 -14.79 -10.68
N ALA A 16 -14.03 -13.83 -10.52
CA ALA A 16 -13.98 -12.53 -11.17
C ALA A 16 -12.79 -11.67 -10.74
N THR A 17 -12.23 -11.92 -9.56
CA THR A 17 -11.05 -11.20 -9.03
C THR A 17 -9.87 -11.21 -10.01
N VAL A 18 -9.64 -12.34 -10.68
CA VAL A 18 -8.56 -12.50 -11.67
C VAL A 18 -8.80 -11.63 -12.91
N GLU A 19 -10.05 -11.54 -13.34
CA GLU A 19 -10.45 -10.72 -14.48
C GLU A 19 -10.33 -9.23 -14.16
N LEU A 20 -10.82 -8.82 -13.00
CA LEU A 20 -10.75 -7.44 -12.54
C LEU A 20 -9.30 -6.97 -12.43
N LEU A 21 -8.44 -7.77 -11.80
CA LEU A 21 -7.02 -7.42 -11.68
C LEU A 21 -6.34 -7.21 -13.04
N ALA A 22 -6.68 -8.01 -14.03
CA ALA A 22 -6.13 -7.87 -15.38
C ALA A 22 -6.49 -6.56 -16.07
N ARG A 23 -7.60 -5.94 -15.66
CA ARG A 23 -8.12 -4.68 -16.21
C ARG A 23 -7.70 -3.45 -15.43
N VAL A 24 -7.10 -3.62 -14.24
CA VAL A 24 -6.65 -2.50 -13.42
C VAL A 24 -5.72 -1.60 -14.21
N ASP A 25 -6.06 -0.32 -14.28
CA ASP A 25 -5.28 0.74 -14.91
C ASP A 25 -4.82 1.80 -13.90
N THR A 26 -5.41 1.82 -12.69
CA THR A 26 -5.03 2.72 -11.60
C THR A 26 -4.89 1.94 -10.29
N LEU A 27 -3.74 2.08 -9.63
CA LEU A 27 -3.42 1.44 -8.36
C LEU A 27 -3.26 2.50 -7.27
N CYS A 28 -4.23 2.58 -6.38
CA CYS A 28 -4.19 3.39 -5.17
C CYS A 28 -3.51 2.62 -4.05
N LEU A 29 -2.42 3.16 -3.54
CA LEU A 29 -1.55 2.53 -2.56
C LEU A 29 -1.71 3.24 -1.21
N ASP A 30 -2.04 2.52 -0.15
CA ASP A 30 -1.78 3.02 1.20
C ASP A 30 -0.28 2.97 1.48
N LYS A 31 0.22 3.90 2.31
CA LYS A 31 1.64 3.94 2.69
C LYS A 31 1.98 2.82 3.66
N THR A 32 1.27 2.81 4.80
CA THR A 32 1.60 1.97 5.97
C THR A 32 1.20 0.52 5.72
N GLY A 33 2.08 -0.42 6.05
CA GLY A 33 1.83 -1.86 5.87
C GLY A 33 1.76 -2.32 4.40
N THR A 34 1.76 -1.39 3.42
CA THR A 34 1.76 -1.68 1.97
C THR A 34 3.10 -1.33 1.32
N ILE A 35 3.41 -0.05 1.13
CA ILE A 35 4.72 0.42 0.63
C ILE A 35 5.79 0.24 1.70
N THR A 36 5.42 0.45 2.96
CA THR A 36 6.28 0.18 4.12
C THR A 36 5.93 -1.17 4.75
N THR A 37 6.84 -1.71 5.54
CA THR A 37 6.59 -2.95 6.30
C THR A 37 5.58 -2.75 7.44
N GLY A 38 5.29 -1.50 7.81
CA GLY A 38 4.58 -1.14 9.03
C GLY A 38 5.49 -1.13 10.26
N GLU A 39 6.75 -1.49 10.11
CA GLU A 39 7.75 -1.41 11.15
C GLU A 39 8.38 -0.02 11.17
N ILE A 40 8.72 0.42 12.37
CA ILE A 40 9.40 1.68 12.62
C ILE A 40 10.89 1.38 12.75
N SER A 41 11.73 2.16 12.08
CA SER A 41 13.17 2.13 12.25
C SER A 41 13.67 3.40 12.93
N PHE A 42 14.77 3.27 13.67
CA PHE A 42 15.49 4.40 14.20
C PHE A 42 16.27 5.07 13.07
N GLY A 43 16.03 6.36 12.87
CA GLY A 43 16.74 7.15 11.86
C GLY A 43 17.98 7.82 12.43
N ASP A 44 17.78 8.80 13.33
CA ASP A 44 18.87 9.58 13.93
C ASP A 44 18.36 10.31 15.19
N ILE A 45 19.24 11.05 15.87
CA ILE A 45 18.89 11.99 16.93
C ILE A 45 19.36 13.41 16.61
N ILE A 46 18.63 14.40 17.12
CA ILE A 46 19.03 15.80 17.14
C ILE A 46 19.28 16.17 18.60
N PRO A 47 20.54 16.37 19.02
CA PRO A 47 20.86 16.82 20.37
C PRO A 47 20.22 18.18 20.68
N LEU A 48 19.83 18.35 21.94
CA LEU A 48 19.24 19.59 22.46
C LEU A 48 20.03 20.05 23.72
N GLY A 49 19.90 21.32 24.05
CA GLY A 49 20.60 21.89 25.20
C GLY A 49 22.12 21.76 25.09
N ASP A 50 22.73 21.35 26.18
CA ASP A 50 24.20 21.21 26.31
C ASP A 50 24.67 19.78 25.97
N PHE A 51 23.80 18.91 25.47
CA PHE A 51 24.15 17.54 25.15
C PHE A 51 24.77 17.42 23.76
N ASP A 52 25.85 16.66 23.65
CA ASP A 52 26.39 16.25 22.35
C ASP A 52 25.70 14.98 21.83
N HIS A 53 25.89 14.66 20.55
CA HIS A 53 25.27 13.52 19.90
C HIS A 53 25.60 12.19 20.58
N ARG A 54 26.84 12.04 21.08
CA ARG A 54 27.28 10.80 21.67
C ARG A 54 26.66 10.57 23.05
N SER A 55 26.70 11.58 23.91
CA SER A 55 26.12 11.49 25.27
C SER A 55 24.61 11.29 25.22
N ALA A 56 23.91 12.01 24.33
CA ALA A 56 22.49 11.84 24.12
C ALA A 56 22.13 10.41 23.64
N LEU A 57 22.93 9.83 22.74
CA LEU A 57 22.73 8.47 22.24
C LEU A 57 23.02 7.40 23.31
N GLU A 58 24.02 7.59 24.16
CA GLU A 58 24.35 6.71 25.27
C GLU A 58 23.24 6.69 26.34
N ILE A 59 22.65 7.85 26.63
CA ILE A 59 21.49 7.98 27.53
C ILE A 59 20.29 7.29 26.93
N LEU A 60 19.96 7.61 25.67
CA LEU A 60 18.83 7.02 24.96
C LEU A 60 18.92 5.48 24.91
N GLY A 61 20.11 4.95 24.62
CA GLY A 61 20.36 3.52 24.59
C GLY A 61 20.15 2.87 25.97
N SER A 62 20.57 3.52 27.03
CA SER A 62 20.38 3.01 28.41
C SER A 62 18.89 2.97 28.79
N ILE A 63 18.11 3.96 28.36
CA ILE A 63 16.66 4.01 28.58
C ILE A 63 15.95 2.93 27.75
N ALA A 64 16.30 2.80 26.47
CA ALA A 64 15.66 1.83 25.57
C ALA A 64 15.85 0.37 26.04
N HIS A 65 16.99 0.08 26.66
CA HIS A 65 17.29 -1.25 27.23
C HIS A 65 16.80 -1.44 28.67
N SER A 66 16.15 -0.43 29.25
CA SER A 66 15.58 -0.50 30.60
C SER A 66 14.09 -0.91 30.59
N ASP A 67 13.44 -0.88 29.44
CA ASP A 67 12.06 -1.27 29.28
C ASP A 67 11.95 -2.81 29.21
N PRO A 68 11.27 -3.47 30.15
CA PRO A 68 11.15 -4.92 30.16
C PRO A 68 10.16 -5.46 29.10
N ASP A 69 9.25 -4.62 28.59
CA ASP A 69 8.26 -4.96 27.57
C ASP A 69 8.14 -3.80 26.56
N PRO A 70 9.19 -3.61 25.73
CA PRO A 70 9.27 -2.44 24.87
C PRO A 70 8.22 -2.48 23.77
N ASN A 71 7.52 -1.37 23.60
CA ASN A 71 6.66 -1.17 22.46
C ASN A 71 7.47 -1.12 21.13
N PRO A 72 6.83 -1.25 19.94
CA PRO A 72 7.56 -1.26 18.65
C PRO A 72 8.52 -0.09 18.45
N THR A 73 8.17 1.09 18.94
CA THR A 73 9.01 2.30 18.87
C THR A 73 10.28 2.18 19.73
N MET A 74 10.11 1.74 20.97
CA MET A 74 11.22 1.54 21.89
C MET A 74 12.11 0.37 21.44
N SER A 75 11.51 -0.68 20.89
CA SER A 75 12.23 -1.80 20.28
C SER A 75 13.11 -1.35 19.11
N ALA A 76 12.61 -0.47 18.23
CA ALA A 76 13.39 0.08 17.13
C ALA A 76 14.61 0.88 17.64
N VAL A 77 14.44 1.68 18.70
CA VAL A 77 15.52 2.40 19.34
C VAL A 77 16.52 1.44 19.99
N ALA A 78 16.05 0.42 20.71
CA ALA A 78 16.92 -0.56 21.37
C ALA A 78 17.76 -1.37 20.38
N VAL A 79 17.21 -1.73 19.22
CA VAL A 79 17.97 -2.43 18.15
C VAL A 79 19.11 -1.56 17.61
N ALA A 80 18.88 -0.26 17.47
CA ALA A 80 19.84 0.68 16.90
C ALA A 80 20.88 1.21 17.90
N THR A 81 20.61 1.07 19.19
CA THR A 81 21.46 1.64 20.27
C THR A 81 22.05 0.55 21.15
N LYS A 82 23.02 0.90 21.99
CA LYS A 82 23.62 -0.01 22.97
C LYS A 82 23.43 0.53 24.37
N ARG A 83 23.24 -0.34 25.34
CA ARG A 83 23.32 0.03 26.73
C ARG A 83 24.81 0.23 27.09
N VAL A 84 25.18 1.47 27.34
CA VAL A 84 26.56 1.85 27.66
C VAL A 84 26.68 2.26 29.15
N LEU A 85 25.65 2.93 29.67
CA LEU A 85 25.62 3.43 31.03
C LEU A 85 25.06 2.34 31.96
N ASP A 86 25.85 2.01 32.99
CA ASP A 86 25.47 1.00 33.99
C ASP A 86 24.77 1.66 35.18
N TRP A 87 23.68 2.36 34.86
CA TRP A 87 22.85 3.03 35.85
C TRP A 87 21.81 2.07 36.43
N GLU A 88 21.63 2.14 37.77
CA GLU A 88 20.67 1.35 38.51
C GLU A 88 19.26 1.96 38.35
N ILE A 89 18.30 1.16 37.91
CA ILE A 89 16.90 1.58 37.74
C ILE A 89 16.24 1.60 39.12
N SER A 90 15.75 2.77 39.53
CA SER A 90 14.96 2.94 40.77
C SER A 90 13.47 2.73 40.52
N SER A 91 12.95 3.24 39.41
CA SER A 91 11.54 3.17 39.05
C SER A 91 11.33 3.21 37.55
N PHE A 92 10.24 2.62 37.06
CA PHE A 92 9.88 2.58 35.64
C PHE A 92 8.39 2.80 35.46
N GLU A 93 8.01 3.66 34.53
CA GLU A 93 6.62 3.91 34.14
C GLU A 93 6.44 3.60 32.66
N PRO A 94 5.68 2.55 32.29
CA PRO A 94 5.50 2.15 30.92
C PRO A 94 4.73 3.19 30.08
N PHE A 95 4.89 3.14 28.75
CA PHE A 95 4.17 4.02 27.84
C PHE A 95 2.65 3.88 27.99
N ASN A 96 1.98 5.02 28.01
CA ASN A 96 0.52 5.09 28.03
C ASN A 96 0.03 6.07 26.94
N SER A 97 -0.92 5.63 26.12
CA SER A 97 -1.44 6.41 25.00
C SER A 97 -2.18 7.68 25.42
N ALA A 98 -2.75 7.73 26.63
CA ALA A 98 -3.38 8.94 27.16
C ALA A 98 -2.34 9.98 27.59
N ARG A 99 -1.23 9.56 28.16
CA ARG A 99 -0.12 10.44 28.57
C ARG A 99 0.86 10.72 27.45
N LYS A 100 0.98 9.80 26.48
CA LYS A 100 1.91 9.84 25.35
C LYS A 100 3.38 9.83 25.71
N TRP A 101 3.75 9.32 26.88
CA TRP A 101 5.14 9.16 27.32
C TRP A 101 5.34 7.92 28.19
N SER A 102 6.59 7.48 28.28
CA SER A 102 7.14 6.55 29.27
C SER A 102 8.25 7.22 30.04
N ALA A 103 8.60 6.70 31.24
CA ALA A 103 9.67 7.27 32.03
C ALA A 103 10.46 6.19 32.78
N VAL A 104 11.74 6.50 33.04
CA VAL A 104 12.64 5.70 33.86
C VAL A 104 13.41 6.61 34.81
N GLU A 105 13.43 6.24 36.08
CA GLU A 105 14.23 6.88 37.10
C GLU A 105 15.49 6.05 37.37
N PHE A 106 16.64 6.69 37.28
CA PHE A 106 17.91 6.06 37.62
C PHE A 106 18.47 6.65 38.95
N SER A 107 18.94 5.77 39.84
CA SER A 107 19.49 6.12 41.14
C SER A 107 20.60 7.17 41.00
N GLY A 108 20.39 8.37 41.58
CA GLY A 108 21.35 9.46 41.54
C GLY A 108 21.48 10.22 40.21
N HIS A 109 20.67 9.90 39.21
CA HIS A 109 20.74 10.53 37.89
C HIS A 109 19.44 11.25 37.46
N GLY A 110 18.37 11.14 38.25
CA GLY A 110 17.07 11.76 37.99
C GLY A 110 16.14 10.90 37.09
N THR A 111 15.05 11.49 36.66
CA THR A 111 14.01 10.83 35.87
C THR A 111 14.04 11.27 34.41
N PHE A 112 14.06 10.30 33.53
CA PHE A 112 14.08 10.51 32.07
C PHE A 112 12.72 10.17 31.47
N PHE A 113 12.18 11.09 30.70
CA PHE A 113 10.90 10.97 29.99
C PHE A 113 11.12 10.84 28.49
N PHE A 114 10.51 9.83 27.89
CA PHE A 114 10.55 9.55 26.47
C PHE A 114 9.14 9.55 25.89
N GLY A 115 8.85 10.39 24.89
CA GLY A 115 7.50 10.48 24.35
C GLY A 115 7.26 11.59 23.36
N ALA A 116 6.00 12.02 23.26
CA ALA A 116 5.56 13.00 22.29
C ALA A 116 6.10 14.41 22.58
N PRO A 117 6.71 15.08 21.58
CA PRO A 117 7.31 16.42 21.77
C PRO A 117 6.29 17.49 22.20
N ASP A 118 5.04 17.41 21.72
CA ASP A 118 3.95 18.31 22.10
C ASP A 118 3.65 18.31 23.60
N ILE A 119 3.94 17.22 24.29
CA ILE A 119 3.79 17.07 25.74
C ILE A 119 5.10 17.39 26.46
N LEU A 120 6.19 16.71 26.08
CA LEU A 120 7.45 16.77 26.82
C LEU A 120 8.18 18.10 26.66
N LEU A 121 7.97 18.82 25.56
CA LEU A 121 8.62 20.10 25.30
C LEU A 121 7.68 21.31 25.53
N GLU A 122 6.48 21.11 26.10
CA GLU A 122 5.53 22.21 26.30
C GLU A 122 6.15 23.39 27.08
N ASN A 123 6.95 23.07 28.11
CA ASN A 123 7.66 24.04 28.95
C ASN A 123 9.15 24.17 28.61
N ALA A 124 9.60 23.62 27.48
CA ALA A 124 10.99 23.71 27.06
C ALA A 124 11.29 25.00 26.27
N THR A 125 12.55 25.18 25.90
CA THR A 125 12.97 26.34 25.10
C THR A 125 12.26 26.36 23.74
N HIS A 126 12.00 27.55 23.22
CA HIS A 126 11.38 27.76 21.90
C HIS A 126 12.18 27.08 20.77
N ASP A 127 13.50 27.05 20.88
CA ASP A 127 14.38 26.36 19.91
C ASP A 127 14.10 24.85 19.82
N ALA A 128 13.92 24.18 20.96
CA ALA A 128 13.61 22.73 20.99
C ALA A 128 12.25 22.43 20.35
N GLN A 129 11.24 23.26 20.66
CA GLN A 129 9.91 23.14 20.05
C GLN A 129 9.95 23.38 18.55
N GLN A 130 10.66 24.41 18.10
CA GLN A 130 10.77 24.76 16.68
C GLN A 130 11.51 23.67 15.90
N LYS A 131 12.59 23.08 16.45
CA LYS A 131 13.28 21.95 15.82
C LYS A 131 12.36 20.74 15.69
N ALA A 132 11.62 20.38 16.75
CA ALA A 132 10.67 19.29 16.71
C ALA A 132 9.58 19.52 15.65
N GLN A 133 9.04 20.72 15.60
CA GLN A 133 8.04 21.11 14.61
C GLN A 133 8.59 21.04 13.18
N SER A 134 9.80 21.55 12.94
CA SER A 134 10.41 21.55 11.61
C SER A 134 10.68 20.14 11.08
N GLU A 135 11.12 19.21 11.94
CA GLU A 135 11.33 17.81 11.55
C GLU A 135 9.98 17.07 11.31
N ALA A 136 8.97 17.39 12.13
CA ALA A 136 7.62 16.87 11.90
C ALA A 136 7.00 17.40 10.59
N GLU A 137 7.27 18.67 10.23
CA GLU A 137 6.86 19.27 8.95
C GLU A 137 7.59 18.64 7.75
N ARG A 138 8.84 18.19 7.93
CA ARG A 138 9.58 17.40 6.94
C ARG A 138 9.07 15.96 6.82
N GLY A 139 8.09 15.61 7.66
CA GLY A 139 7.40 14.34 7.57
C GLY A 139 8.00 13.21 8.39
N ARG A 140 8.98 13.49 9.23
CA ARG A 140 9.55 12.49 10.15
C ARG A 140 8.65 12.30 11.36
N ARG A 141 8.64 11.10 11.88
CA ARG A 141 8.05 10.84 13.19
C ARG A 141 9.06 11.23 14.25
N VAL A 142 8.72 12.26 15.04
CA VAL A 142 9.63 12.84 16.04
C VAL A 142 9.16 12.48 17.44
N LEU A 143 10.08 12.03 18.28
CA LEU A 143 9.88 11.90 19.72
C LEU A 143 10.90 12.76 20.46
N ALA A 144 10.67 13.02 21.73
CA ALA A 144 11.58 13.76 22.59
C ALA A 144 12.06 12.90 23.75
N LEU A 145 13.31 13.14 24.16
CA LEU A 145 13.88 12.67 25.41
C LEU A 145 14.21 13.89 26.26
N CYS A 146 13.67 13.90 27.49
CA CYS A 146 13.90 14.98 28.46
C CYS A 146 14.29 14.39 29.80
N LYS A 147 15.01 15.17 30.61
CA LYS A 147 15.36 14.86 31.99
C LYS A 147 14.64 15.81 32.94
N ILE A 148 14.29 15.31 34.12
CA ILE A 148 13.85 16.10 35.28
C ILE A 148 14.62 15.63 36.49
N ASP A 149 15.16 16.56 37.27
CA ASP A 149 15.88 16.26 38.53
C ASP A 149 14.88 16.14 39.71
N ALA A 150 13.84 15.29 39.50
CA ALA A 150 12.84 14.94 40.49
C ALA A 150 12.51 13.45 40.43
N PRO A 151 12.08 12.84 41.53
CA PRO A 151 11.68 11.43 41.52
C PRO A 151 10.41 11.20 40.69
N LEU A 152 10.28 10.00 40.09
CA LEU A 152 9.19 9.64 39.18
C LEU A 152 7.79 9.72 39.85
N ASN A 153 7.69 9.52 41.15
CA ASN A 153 6.42 9.59 41.90
C ASN A 153 5.77 10.99 41.93
N GLU A 154 6.53 12.05 41.61
CA GLU A 154 5.99 13.41 41.45
C GLU A 154 5.37 13.64 40.06
N GLY A 155 5.55 12.68 39.14
CA GLY A 155 5.07 12.74 37.78
C GLY A 155 5.81 13.72 36.89
N PHE A 156 5.24 13.99 35.71
CA PHE A 156 5.79 14.95 34.76
C PHE A 156 5.38 16.38 35.15
N GLN A 157 6.23 17.05 35.95
CA GLN A 157 6.00 18.42 36.44
C GLN A 157 7.32 19.21 36.48
N GLY A 158 7.23 20.51 36.24
CA GLY A 158 8.38 21.42 36.42
C GLY A 158 9.15 21.73 35.13
N ALA A 159 10.35 22.28 35.32
CA ALA A 159 11.26 22.55 34.22
C ALA A 159 11.89 21.27 33.70
N VAL A 160 11.93 21.10 32.39
CA VAL A 160 12.53 19.95 31.73
C VAL A 160 13.85 20.35 31.08
N ASP A 161 14.85 19.48 31.17
CA ASP A 161 16.08 19.57 30.41
C ASP A 161 15.96 18.70 29.15
N PRO A 162 15.73 19.28 27.96
CA PRO A 162 15.67 18.52 26.74
C PRO A 162 17.03 17.94 26.37
N ILE A 163 17.10 16.62 26.15
CA ILE A 163 18.34 15.91 25.79
C ILE A 163 18.48 15.77 24.28
N CYS A 164 17.47 15.23 23.63
CA CYS A 164 17.45 15.11 22.17
C CYS A 164 16.05 14.91 21.63
N LEU A 165 15.89 15.19 20.33
CA LEU A 165 14.80 14.65 19.51
C LEU A 165 15.25 13.32 18.90
N ILE A 166 14.34 12.37 18.84
CA ILE A 166 14.53 11.08 18.21
C ILE A 166 13.73 11.06 16.91
N LEU A 167 14.43 10.83 15.82
CA LEU A 167 13.85 10.76 14.48
C LEU A 167 13.62 9.30 14.12
N LEU A 168 12.39 8.98 13.78
CA LEU A 168 11.99 7.64 13.41
C LEU A 168 11.48 7.65 11.97
N ASP A 169 11.90 6.66 11.21
CA ASP A 169 11.54 6.48 9.81
C ASP A 169 10.68 5.24 9.64
N ASP A 170 9.74 5.27 8.69
CA ASP A 170 9.01 4.08 8.26
C ASP A 170 9.90 3.24 7.35
N THR A 171 10.00 1.96 7.62
CA THR A 171 10.82 1.05 6.81
C THR A 171 10.12 0.76 5.48
N VAL A 172 10.66 1.29 4.38
CA VAL A 172 10.20 0.97 3.03
C VAL A 172 10.56 -0.48 2.71
N ARG A 173 9.64 -1.23 2.09
CA ARG A 173 9.90 -2.61 1.68
C ARG A 173 11.01 -2.65 0.63
N GLU A 174 11.92 -3.61 0.76
CA GLU A 174 13.04 -3.78 -0.18
C GLU A 174 12.55 -4.09 -1.61
N ASP A 175 11.43 -4.81 -1.73
CA ASP A 175 10.82 -5.20 -3.00
C ASP A 175 9.93 -4.12 -3.63
N ALA A 176 9.54 -3.07 -2.89
CA ALA A 176 8.62 -2.04 -3.37
C ALA A 176 9.10 -1.32 -4.64
N PRO A 177 10.39 -0.88 -4.78
CA PRO A 177 10.81 -0.17 -5.96
C PRO A 177 10.72 -0.99 -7.26
N GLU A 178 11.03 -2.28 -7.20
CA GLU A 178 10.92 -3.17 -8.36
C GLU A 178 9.47 -3.36 -8.78
N ILE A 179 8.60 -3.60 -7.80
CA ILE A 179 7.17 -3.87 -8.02
C ILE A 179 6.45 -2.63 -8.57
N LEU A 180 6.69 -1.46 -7.97
CA LEU A 180 6.04 -0.23 -8.41
C LEU A 180 6.49 0.18 -9.81
N ARG A 181 7.78 -0.01 -10.13
CA ARG A 181 8.29 0.17 -11.50
C ARG A 181 7.60 -0.79 -12.46
N PHE A 182 7.44 -2.07 -12.09
CA PHE A 182 6.73 -3.03 -12.93
C PHE A 182 5.31 -2.54 -13.26
N PHE A 183 4.54 -2.06 -12.28
CA PHE A 183 3.20 -1.53 -12.53
C PHE A 183 3.21 -0.31 -13.45
N ALA A 184 4.13 0.64 -13.24
CA ALA A 184 4.30 1.81 -14.09
C ALA A 184 4.66 1.42 -15.54
N ASP A 185 5.59 0.48 -15.73
CA ASP A 185 5.97 -0.06 -17.05
C ASP A 185 4.81 -0.79 -17.74
N GLN A 186 3.90 -1.32 -16.95
CA GLN A 186 2.67 -1.95 -17.45
C GLN A 186 1.55 -0.94 -17.73
N GLY A 187 1.82 0.35 -17.64
CA GLY A 187 0.85 1.42 -17.91
C GLY A 187 -0.22 1.58 -16.83
N VAL A 188 0.05 1.10 -15.61
CA VAL A 188 -0.82 1.31 -14.44
C VAL A 188 -0.43 2.61 -13.78
N GLU A 189 -1.39 3.52 -13.62
CA GLU A 189 -1.18 4.76 -12.89
C GLU A 189 -1.10 4.49 -11.38
N LEU A 190 -0.09 5.06 -10.72
CA LEU A 190 0.12 4.89 -9.28
C LEU A 190 -0.30 6.13 -8.53
N LYS A 191 -1.12 5.95 -7.49
CA LYS A 191 -1.53 7.00 -6.55
C LYS A 191 -1.19 6.55 -5.13
N VAL A 192 -0.50 7.38 -4.35
CA VAL A 192 -0.19 7.10 -2.94
C VAL A 192 -1.12 7.92 -2.05
N ILE A 193 -1.92 7.25 -1.23
CA ILE A 193 -3.00 7.88 -0.46
C ILE A 193 -2.85 7.48 1.02
N SER A 194 -2.44 8.43 1.88
CA SER A 194 -2.17 8.15 3.29
C SER A 194 -2.76 9.20 4.23
N GLY A 195 -3.08 8.79 5.46
CA GLY A 195 -3.46 9.69 6.55
C GLY A 195 -2.29 10.48 7.15
N ASP A 196 -1.04 10.13 6.79
CA ASP A 196 0.16 10.75 7.31
C ASP A 196 0.44 12.11 6.69
N ASN A 197 1.42 12.83 7.26
CA ASN A 197 1.89 14.09 6.73
C ASN A 197 2.31 13.95 5.26
N THR A 198 1.93 14.92 4.42
CA THR A 198 2.18 14.91 2.97
C THR A 198 3.67 14.77 2.65
N ALA A 199 4.55 15.47 3.38
CA ALA A 199 5.99 15.39 3.16
C ALA A 199 6.54 13.97 3.47
N THR A 200 6.05 13.31 4.53
CA THR A 200 6.41 11.91 4.84
C THR A 200 5.98 10.98 3.71
N VAL A 201 4.74 11.14 3.24
CA VAL A 201 4.20 10.27 2.19
C VAL A 201 4.99 10.47 0.89
N ALA A 202 5.34 11.71 0.53
CA ALA A 202 6.14 12.02 -0.64
C ALA A 202 7.55 11.44 -0.54
N THR A 203 8.21 11.54 0.62
CA THR A 203 9.54 10.95 0.85
C THR A 203 9.50 9.43 0.72
N VAL A 204 8.51 8.75 1.31
CA VAL A 204 8.34 7.30 1.20
C VAL A 204 8.04 6.91 -0.26
N ALA A 205 7.18 7.65 -0.95
CA ALA A 205 6.86 7.42 -2.35
C ALA A 205 8.09 7.57 -3.26
N ALA A 206 8.92 8.60 -3.02
CA ALA A 206 10.18 8.81 -3.74
C ALA A 206 11.18 7.68 -3.50
N THR A 207 11.36 7.26 -2.24
CA THR A 207 12.23 6.14 -1.87
C THR A 207 11.76 4.82 -2.51
N ALA A 208 10.45 4.62 -2.60
CA ALA A 208 9.84 3.48 -3.25
C ALA A 208 9.84 3.57 -4.79
N GLY A 209 10.30 4.68 -5.37
CA GLY A 209 10.40 4.86 -6.83
C GLY A 209 9.08 5.11 -7.53
N VAL A 210 8.08 5.69 -6.83
CA VAL A 210 6.81 6.09 -7.45
C VAL A 210 7.05 7.25 -8.44
N PRO A 211 6.64 7.14 -9.71
CA PRO A 211 6.77 8.23 -10.68
C PRO A 211 6.00 9.49 -10.25
N ASN A 212 6.52 10.67 -10.57
CA ASN A 212 5.86 11.96 -10.31
C ASN A 212 5.48 12.20 -8.84
N CYS A 213 6.22 11.62 -7.88
CA CYS A 213 5.95 11.75 -6.46
C CYS A 213 6.12 13.19 -5.91
N ASP A 214 6.80 14.08 -6.64
CA ASP A 214 6.90 15.51 -6.33
C ASP A 214 5.53 16.22 -6.42
N ASN A 215 4.59 15.66 -7.19
CA ASN A 215 3.24 16.19 -7.31
C ASN A 215 2.40 15.69 -6.13
N SER A 216 2.55 16.35 -4.99
CA SER A 216 1.92 16.00 -3.72
C SER A 216 0.99 17.06 -3.22
N ILE A 217 -0.12 16.66 -2.58
CA ILE A 217 -1.14 17.58 -2.05
C ILE A 217 -1.58 17.17 -0.64
N ASP A 218 -1.84 18.15 0.20
CA ASP A 218 -2.45 17.98 1.53
C ASP A 218 -3.97 17.92 1.41
N ALA A 219 -4.56 16.76 1.71
CA ALA A 219 -5.98 16.53 1.54
C ALA A 219 -6.88 17.40 2.44
N ARG A 220 -6.32 18.07 3.46
CA ARG A 220 -7.06 19.05 4.27
C ARG A 220 -7.44 20.30 3.48
N THR A 221 -6.76 20.56 2.35
CA THR A 221 -7.10 21.68 1.43
C THR A 221 -8.22 21.32 0.46
N LEU A 222 -8.61 20.03 0.40
CA LEU A 222 -9.64 19.50 -0.48
C LEU A 222 -10.96 19.36 0.29
N ASP A 223 -11.60 20.49 0.53
CA ASP A 223 -12.83 20.63 1.32
C ASP A 223 -14.12 20.39 0.51
N ASP A 224 -14.00 20.28 -0.81
CA ASP A 224 -15.09 20.06 -1.76
C ASP A 224 -14.80 18.83 -2.64
N GLU A 225 -15.84 18.04 -2.95
CA GLU A 225 -15.75 16.87 -3.83
C GLU A 225 -15.21 17.23 -5.23
N LYS A 226 -15.52 18.41 -5.72
CA LYS A 226 -15.02 18.87 -7.02
C LYS A 226 -13.52 19.09 -7.00
N LYS A 227 -13.00 19.78 -5.97
CA LYS A 227 -11.55 19.96 -5.78
C LYS A 227 -10.84 18.62 -5.61
N LEU A 228 -11.44 17.68 -4.89
CA LEU A 228 -10.89 16.34 -4.70
C LEU A 228 -10.84 15.58 -6.02
N SER A 229 -11.90 15.65 -6.84
CA SER A 229 -11.95 15.02 -8.16
C SER A 229 -10.96 15.64 -9.16
N GLU A 230 -10.70 16.95 -9.09
CA GLU A 230 -9.69 17.60 -9.91
C GLU A 230 -8.27 17.21 -9.41
N ALA A 231 -8.03 17.24 -8.10
CA ALA A 231 -6.75 16.92 -7.52
C ALA A 231 -6.30 15.49 -7.78
N ILE A 232 -7.23 14.49 -7.72
CA ILE A 232 -6.88 13.08 -7.93
C ILE A 232 -6.38 12.80 -9.36
N LYS A 233 -6.76 13.60 -10.33
CA LYS A 233 -6.28 13.51 -11.72
C LYS A 233 -4.84 14.02 -11.86
N GLU A 234 -4.55 15.12 -11.19
CA GLU A 234 -3.31 15.86 -11.41
C GLU A 234 -2.20 15.42 -10.45
N SER A 235 -2.54 15.00 -9.24
CA SER A 235 -1.57 14.68 -8.20
C SER A 235 -1.36 13.17 -8.03
N THR A 236 -0.15 12.81 -7.62
CA THR A 236 0.26 11.41 -7.41
C THR A 236 0.25 11.03 -5.92
N VAL A 237 0.59 11.97 -5.04
CA VAL A 237 0.74 11.73 -3.61
C VAL A 237 -0.24 12.57 -2.81
N PHE A 238 -0.96 11.92 -1.90
CA PHE A 238 -1.98 12.54 -1.04
C PHE A 238 -1.67 12.26 0.42
N GLY A 239 -1.40 13.31 1.20
CA GLY A 239 -1.22 13.23 2.65
C GLY A 239 -2.43 13.74 3.42
N ARG A 240 -2.52 13.42 4.71
CA ARG A 240 -3.59 13.86 5.62
C ARG A 240 -5.00 13.45 5.17
N VAL A 241 -5.10 12.36 4.41
CA VAL A 241 -6.36 11.86 3.84
C VAL A 241 -7.19 11.16 4.91
N THR A 242 -8.45 11.52 5.03
CA THR A 242 -9.42 10.83 5.90
C THR A 242 -9.97 9.57 5.21
N PRO A 243 -10.53 8.60 5.97
CA PRO A 243 -11.16 7.41 5.39
C PRO A 243 -12.27 7.73 4.37
N HIS A 244 -13.05 8.77 4.62
CA HIS A 244 -14.10 9.22 3.69
C HIS A 244 -13.51 9.79 2.41
N GLN A 245 -12.45 10.61 2.51
CA GLN A 245 -11.76 11.11 1.33
C GLN A 245 -11.10 10.00 0.51
N LYS A 246 -10.49 8.98 1.14
CA LYS A 246 -9.98 7.79 0.42
C LYS A 246 -11.07 7.14 -0.44
N ARG A 247 -12.26 6.98 0.13
CA ARG A 247 -13.43 6.44 -0.59
C ARG A 247 -13.86 7.34 -1.75
N SER A 248 -13.97 8.65 -1.52
CA SER A 248 -14.36 9.61 -2.56
C SER A 248 -13.32 9.69 -3.70
N MET A 249 -12.03 9.57 -3.40
CA MET A 249 -10.95 9.50 -4.40
C MET A 249 -11.12 8.29 -5.33
N VAL A 250 -11.36 7.11 -4.75
CA VAL A 250 -11.65 5.88 -5.53
C VAL A 250 -12.89 6.08 -6.41
N ALA A 251 -13.98 6.61 -5.86
CA ALA A 251 -15.22 6.85 -6.61
C ALA A 251 -15.02 7.87 -7.75
N SER A 252 -14.19 8.90 -7.55
CA SER A 252 -13.88 9.89 -8.59
C SER A 252 -13.13 9.27 -9.77
N LEU A 253 -12.14 8.42 -9.52
CA LEU A 253 -11.41 7.70 -10.56
C LEU A 253 -12.35 6.74 -11.34
N GLN A 254 -13.20 6.01 -10.63
CA GLN A 254 -14.19 5.10 -11.26
C GLN A 254 -15.20 5.87 -12.12
N ALA A 255 -15.64 7.06 -11.69
CA ALA A 255 -16.55 7.90 -12.46
C ALA A 255 -15.95 8.37 -13.79
N GLU A 256 -14.63 8.41 -13.93
CA GLU A 256 -13.90 8.70 -15.16
C GLU A 256 -13.64 7.48 -16.04
N GLY A 257 -14.05 6.31 -15.58
CA GLY A 257 -13.93 5.06 -16.32
C GLY A 257 -12.68 4.25 -16.03
N HIS A 258 -11.89 4.65 -15.01
CA HIS A 258 -10.76 3.87 -14.53
C HIS A 258 -11.21 2.60 -13.81
N VAL A 259 -10.41 1.55 -13.94
CA VAL A 259 -10.53 0.33 -13.14
C VAL A 259 -9.54 0.39 -12.00
N VAL A 260 -10.07 0.69 -10.81
CA VAL A 260 -9.27 1.08 -9.64
C VAL A 260 -8.99 -0.11 -8.73
N ALA A 261 -7.71 -0.39 -8.49
CA ALA A 261 -7.29 -1.22 -7.36
C ALA A 261 -6.92 -0.34 -6.17
N MET A 262 -7.32 -0.74 -4.97
CA MET A 262 -6.94 -0.10 -3.71
C MET A 262 -6.25 -1.09 -2.80
N THR A 263 -5.08 -0.72 -2.28
CA THR A 263 -4.39 -1.51 -1.25
C THR A 263 -4.57 -0.85 0.12
N GLY A 264 -4.61 -1.66 1.17
CA GLY A 264 -4.67 -1.18 2.54
C GLY A 264 -4.65 -2.32 3.54
N ASP A 265 -4.18 -2.04 4.76
CA ASP A 265 -4.09 -3.01 5.87
C ASP A 265 -4.90 -2.59 7.10
N GLY A 266 -5.20 -1.30 7.22
CA GLY A 266 -5.87 -0.69 8.35
C GLY A 266 -7.40 -0.71 8.30
N VAL A 267 -8.03 -0.48 9.44
CA VAL A 267 -9.49 -0.28 9.54
C VAL A 267 -9.93 0.98 8.77
N ASN A 268 -9.03 1.96 8.65
CA ASN A 268 -9.26 3.21 7.94
C ASN A 268 -9.45 3.04 6.43
N ASP A 269 -8.98 1.91 5.87
CA ASP A 269 -9.02 1.63 4.43
C ASP A 269 -10.27 0.83 4.03
N VAL A 270 -11.00 0.29 4.99
CA VAL A 270 -12.14 -0.64 4.76
C VAL A 270 -13.15 -0.09 3.75
N LEU A 271 -13.50 1.19 3.85
CA LEU A 271 -14.47 1.81 2.94
C LEU A 271 -13.93 1.89 1.51
N ALA A 272 -12.69 2.34 1.35
CA ALA A 272 -12.05 2.45 0.04
C ALA A 272 -11.77 1.07 -0.58
N LEU A 273 -11.31 0.10 0.22
CA LEU A 273 -11.10 -1.30 -0.22
C LEU A 273 -12.39 -1.96 -0.71
N LYS A 274 -13.52 -1.68 -0.03
CA LYS A 274 -14.83 -2.25 -0.39
C LYS A 274 -15.37 -1.66 -1.68
N ASP A 275 -15.21 -0.36 -1.88
CA ASP A 275 -15.82 0.37 -2.99
C ASP A 275 -14.92 0.38 -4.25
N ALA A 276 -13.63 0.08 -4.13
CA ALA A 276 -12.74 -0.13 -5.27
C ALA A 276 -13.19 -1.34 -6.12
N ASP A 277 -12.88 -1.32 -7.42
CA ASP A 277 -13.10 -2.47 -8.29
C ASP A 277 -12.31 -3.69 -7.80
N MET A 278 -11.11 -3.43 -7.24
CA MET A 278 -10.26 -4.45 -6.65
C MET A 278 -9.68 -3.98 -5.32
N GLY A 279 -10.22 -4.43 -4.21
CA GLY A 279 -9.60 -4.27 -2.89
C GLY A 279 -8.52 -5.34 -2.65
N ILE A 280 -7.33 -4.93 -2.26
CA ILE A 280 -6.18 -5.79 -1.98
C ILE A 280 -5.75 -5.56 -0.54
N ALA A 281 -5.81 -6.60 0.29
CA ALA A 281 -5.39 -6.54 1.69
C ALA A 281 -4.12 -7.37 1.94
N MET A 282 -3.30 -6.91 2.88
CA MET A 282 -2.16 -7.69 3.38
C MET A 282 -2.65 -8.77 4.36
N GLY A 283 -1.98 -9.91 4.42
CA GLY A 283 -2.31 -11.00 5.33
C GLY A 283 -2.20 -10.61 6.81
N SER A 284 -1.25 -9.73 7.15
CA SER A 284 -1.07 -9.11 8.47
C SER A 284 -2.08 -8.00 8.77
N GLY A 285 -2.82 -7.52 7.78
CA GLY A 285 -3.80 -6.45 7.93
C GLY A 285 -4.94 -6.81 8.87
N SER A 286 -5.77 -5.82 9.20
CA SER A 286 -6.92 -5.99 10.09
C SER A 286 -7.90 -7.05 9.55
N SER A 287 -8.62 -7.73 10.45
CA SER A 287 -9.66 -8.67 10.04
C SER A 287 -10.75 -8.01 9.19
N ALA A 288 -11.03 -6.73 9.44
CA ALA A 288 -11.99 -5.93 8.69
C ALA A 288 -11.52 -5.70 7.25
N SER A 289 -10.27 -5.26 7.04
CA SER A 289 -9.68 -5.05 5.71
C SER A 289 -9.64 -6.35 4.91
N ARG A 290 -9.14 -7.44 5.54
CA ARG A 290 -9.18 -8.76 4.92
C ARG A 290 -10.60 -9.25 4.63
N GLY A 291 -11.57 -8.87 5.46
CA GLY A 291 -12.97 -9.23 5.30
C GLY A 291 -13.61 -8.66 4.03
N VAL A 292 -13.28 -7.43 3.66
CA VAL A 292 -13.86 -6.71 2.51
C VAL A 292 -13.06 -6.84 1.21
N ALA A 293 -11.74 -7.04 1.28
CA ALA A 293 -10.88 -7.13 0.11
C ALA A 293 -11.21 -8.34 -0.76
N GLN A 294 -11.12 -8.22 -2.08
CA GLN A 294 -11.29 -9.29 -3.06
C GLN A 294 -10.03 -10.16 -3.19
N LEU A 295 -8.86 -9.59 -2.92
CA LEU A 295 -7.57 -10.29 -2.93
C LEU A 295 -6.86 -10.10 -1.58
N VAL A 296 -6.34 -11.19 -1.01
CA VAL A 296 -5.54 -11.14 0.23
C VAL A 296 -4.17 -11.75 -0.04
N LEU A 297 -3.09 -11.00 0.25
CA LEU A 297 -1.70 -11.44 0.12
C LEU A 297 -1.25 -12.11 1.42
N LEU A 298 -1.30 -13.44 1.46
CA LEU A 298 -1.15 -14.24 2.69
C LEU A 298 0.27 -14.21 3.28
N ASP A 299 1.27 -13.98 2.45
CA ASP A 299 2.68 -13.89 2.86
C ASP A 299 3.14 -12.46 3.16
N ASN A 300 2.21 -11.52 3.15
CA ASN A 300 2.50 -10.09 3.27
C ASN A 300 3.48 -9.56 2.22
N SER A 301 3.68 -10.30 1.14
CA SER A 301 4.60 -9.93 0.07
C SER A 301 3.86 -9.21 -1.05
N PHE A 302 4.26 -7.98 -1.27
CA PHE A 302 3.77 -7.16 -2.37
C PHE A 302 4.28 -7.71 -3.73
N SER A 303 5.42 -8.44 -3.72
CA SER A 303 6.03 -9.08 -4.91
C SER A 303 5.14 -10.14 -5.60
N THR A 304 4.11 -10.62 -4.93
CA THR A 304 3.14 -11.56 -5.51
C THR A 304 2.21 -10.87 -6.56
N LEU A 305 1.97 -9.57 -6.44
CA LEU A 305 1.02 -8.84 -7.32
C LEU A 305 1.40 -8.85 -8.80
N PRO A 306 2.67 -8.62 -9.23
CA PRO A 306 3.07 -8.71 -10.63
C PRO A 306 2.71 -10.05 -11.28
N GLU A 307 2.96 -11.15 -10.56
CA GLU A 307 2.66 -12.50 -11.06
C GLU A 307 1.15 -12.74 -11.17
N VAL A 308 0.37 -12.25 -10.20
CA VAL A 308 -1.10 -12.36 -10.20
C VAL A 308 -1.68 -11.54 -11.36
N LEU A 309 -1.16 -10.31 -11.59
CA LEU A 309 -1.55 -9.47 -12.73
C LEU A 309 -1.23 -10.16 -14.07
N ALA A 310 0.00 -10.67 -14.23
CA ALA A 310 0.42 -11.38 -15.43
C ALA A 310 -0.46 -12.60 -15.71
N GLN A 311 -0.80 -13.37 -14.66
CA GLN A 311 -1.70 -14.52 -14.77
C GLN A 311 -3.13 -14.11 -15.16
N GLY A 312 -3.64 -13.01 -14.60
CA GLY A 312 -4.94 -12.45 -14.96
C GLY A 312 -5.00 -12.04 -16.44
N ARG A 313 -4.02 -11.27 -16.90
CA ARG A 313 -3.90 -10.84 -18.30
C ARG A 313 -3.80 -12.02 -19.26
N LYS A 314 -2.99 -13.04 -18.92
CA LYS A 314 -2.90 -14.28 -19.69
C LYS A 314 -4.27 -14.94 -19.88
N VAL A 315 -5.06 -15.05 -18.82
CA VAL A 315 -6.38 -15.70 -18.87
C VAL A 315 -7.31 -14.93 -19.79
N ILE A 316 -7.43 -13.60 -19.64
CA ILE A 316 -8.35 -12.77 -20.43
C ILE A 316 -7.95 -12.75 -21.90
N ASN A 317 -6.67 -12.50 -22.20
CA ASN A 317 -6.20 -12.43 -23.57
C ASN A 317 -6.38 -13.77 -24.31
N ASN A 318 -6.18 -14.90 -23.60
CA ASN A 318 -6.43 -16.21 -24.19
C ASN A 318 -7.92 -16.50 -24.40
N ILE A 319 -8.79 -16.05 -23.48
CA ILE A 319 -10.25 -16.12 -23.67
C ILE A 319 -10.65 -15.32 -24.92
N GLU A 320 -10.11 -14.11 -25.12
CA GLU A 320 -10.40 -13.29 -26.29
C GLU A 320 -9.99 -13.98 -27.60
N ARG A 321 -8.78 -14.57 -27.63
CA ARG A 321 -8.30 -15.33 -28.80
C ARG A 321 -9.18 -16.53 -29.14
N VAL A 322 -9.55 -17.29 -28.12
CA VAL A 322 -10.43 -18.47 -28.30
C VAL A 322 -11.84 -18.03 -28.71
N ALA A 323 -12.38 -16.97 -28.11
CA ALA A 323 -13.70 -16.42 -28.49
C ALA A 323 -13.72 -15.98 -29.93
N ASN A 324 -12.68 -15.32 -30.46
CA ASN A 324 -12.57 -14.95 -31.86
C ASN A 324 -12.72 -16.16 -32.79
N LEU A 325 -12.07 -17.30 -32.47
CA LEU A 325 -12.22 -18.53 -33.26
C LEU A 325 -13.68 -19.04 -33.29
N PHE A 326 -14.34 -19.06 -32.13
CA PHE A 326 -15.72 -19.55 -32.03
C PHE A 326 -16.72 -18.62 -32.71
N VAL A 327 -16.59 -17.30 -32.56
CA VAL A 327 -17.50 -16.32 -33.20
C VAL A 327 -17.30 -16.31 -34.70
N THR A 328 -16.07 -16.38 -35.20
CA THR A 328 -15.77 -16.52 -36.63
C THR A 328 -16.42 -17.79 -37.22
N LYS A 329 -16.33 -18.92 -36.49
CA LYS A 329 -17.04 -20.16 -36.90
C LYS A 329 -18.54 -19.96 -37.00
N ALA A 330 -19.15 -19.35 -35.99
CA ALA A 330 -20.57 -19.10 -35.95
C ALA A 330 -20.98 -18.19 -37.13
N ALA A 331 -20.21 -17.14 -37.42
CA ALA A 331 -20.45 -16.22 -38.50
C ALA A 331 -20.40 -16.91 -39.87
N TYR A 332 -19.33 -17.65 -40.16
CA TYR A 332 -19.25 -18.35 -41.46
C TYR A 332 -20.29 -19.45 -41.61
N ALA A 333 -20.63 -20.19 -40.54
CA ALA A 333 -21.65 -21.21 -40.58
C ALA A 333 -23.03 -20.61 -40.90
N LEU A 334 -23.34 -19.47 -40.30
CA LEU A 334 -24.59 -18.75 -40.55
C LEU A 334 -24.66 -18.21 -41.99
N LEU A 335 -23.58 -17.61 -42.48
CA LEU A 335 -23.48 -17.13 -43.85
C LEU A 335 -23.60 -18.28 -44.87
N LEU A 336 -22.92 -19.40 -44.63
CA LEU A 336 -22.99 -20.59 -45.47
C LEU A 336 -24.42 -21.16 -45.52
N THR A 337 -25.07 -21.28 -44.36
CA THR A 337 -26.46 -21.78 -44.29
C THR A 337 -27.42 -20.85 -45.01
N ALA A 338 -27.27 -19.54 -44.86
CA ALA A 338 -28.09 -18.55 -45.56
C ALA A 338 -27.91 -18.63 -47.11
N LEU A 339 -26.66 -18.70 -47.57
CA LEU A 339 -26.33 -18.81 -49.01
C LEU A 339 -26.91 -20.08 -49.63
N ILE A 340 -26.75 -21.21 -48.99
CA ILE A 340 -27.27 -22.51 -49.45
C ILE A 340 -28.79 -22.49 -49.44
N GLY A 341 -29.42 -21.95 -48.39
CA GLY A 341 -30.87 -21.82 -48.31
C GLY A 341 -31.47 -20.93 -49.42
N ILE A 342 -30.80 -19.81 -49.77
CA ILE A 342 -31.20 -18.91 -50.85
C ILE A 342 -31.07 -19.61 -52.22
N GLN A 343 -30.02 -20.40 -52.43
CA GLN A 343 -29.76 -21.09 -53.71
C GLN A 343 -30.56 -22.37 -53.87
N GLY A 344 -31.20 -22.88 -52.80
CA GLY A 344 -31.99 -24.11 -52.82
C GLY A 344 -31.20 -25.39 -53.11
N ILE A 345 -29.89 -25.39 -52.81
CA ILE A 345 -29.01 -26.56 -53.03
C ILE A 345 -28.87 -27.38 -51.74
N GLU A 346 -28.50 -28.68 -51.91
CA GLU A 346 -28.23 -29.52 -50.74
C GLU A 346 -27.02 -29.04 -49.95
N PHE A 347 -27.08 -29.18 -48.62
CA PHE A 347 -25.99 -28.77 -47.73
C PHE A 347 -24.73 -29.60 -48.01
N PRO A 348 -23.56 -28.97 -48.33
CA PRO A 348 -22.39 -29.67 -48.86
C PRO A 348 -21.62 -30.52 -47.82
N PHE A 349 -21.93 -30.40 -46.52
CA PHE A 349 -21.25 -31.09 -45.48
C PHE A 349 -22.15 -32.03 -44.69
N LEU A 350 -21.69 -33.26 -44.48
CA LEU A 350 -22.33 -34.17 -43.55
C LEU A 350 -21.99 -33.78 -42.09
N PRO A 351 -22.84 -34.04 -41.09
CA PRO A 351 -22.61 -33.74 -39.69
C PRO A 351 -21.24 -34.24 -39.16
N ARG A 352 -20.81 -35.42 -39.56
CA ARG A 352 -19.50 -35.98 -39.19
C ARG A 352 -18.32 -35.17 -39.73
N GLN A 353 -18.45 -34.58 -40.91
CA GLN A 353 -17.43 -33.71 -41.53
C GLN A 353 -17.36 -32.38 -40.78
N LEU A 354 -18.48 -31.79 -40.41
CA LEU A 354 -18.52 -30.58 -39.56
C LEU A 354 -17.90 -30.79 -38.21
N THR A 355 -18.06 -31.98 -37.61
CA THR A 355 -17.41 -32.34 -36.35
C THR A 355 -15.89 -32.39 -36.51
N LEU A 356 -15.38 -33.04 -37.56
CA LEU A 356 -13.95 -33.12 -37.85
C LEU A 356 -13.37 -31.72 -38.11
N ILE A 357 -14.01 -30.95 -38.98
CA ILE A 357 -13.64 -29.55 -39.26
C ILE A 357 -13.58 -28.74 -37.96
N GLY A 358 -14.63 -28.83 -37.13
CA GLY A 358 -14.68 -28.12 -35.84
C GLY A 358 -13.59 -28.53 -34.87
N THR A 359 -13.26 -29.81 -34.79
CA THR A 359 -12.19 -30.31 -33.92
C THR A 359 -10.84 -29.80 -34.35
N PHE A 360 -10.48 -29.89 -35.63
CA PHE A 360 -9.17 -29.52 -36.13
C PHE A 360 -8.98 -28.02 -36.38
N SER A 361 -10.03 -27.30 -36.79
CA SER A 361 -9.90 -25.86 -37.06
C SER A 361 -10.12 -24.97 -35.82
N ILE A 362 -10.81 -25.46 -34.81
CA ILE A 362 -11.14 -24.69 -33.61
C ILE A 362 -10.72 -25.38 -32.30
N GLY A 363 -11.11 -26.65 -32.14
CA GLY A 363 -10.87 -27.37 -30.88
C GLY A 363 -9.36 -27.45 -30.53
N LEU A 364 -8.58 -27.97 -31.47
CA LEU A 364 -7.14 -28.11 -31.27
C LEU A 364 -6.39 -26.76 -31.22
N PRO A 365 -6.60 -25.82 -32.18
CA PRO A 365 -6.01 -24.49 -32.10
C PRO A 365 -6.46 -23.72 -30.85
N GLY A 366 -7.74 -23.81 -30.45
CA GLY A 366 -8.25 -23.18 -29.25
C GLY A 366 -7.57 -23.68 -27.99
N LEU A 367 -7.31 -24.98 -27.89
CA LEU A 367 -6.54 -25.56 -26.79
C LEU A 367 -5.11 -25.02 -26.73
N VAL A 368 -4.42 -24.95 -27.87
CA VAL A 368 -3.06 -24.41 -27.96
C VAL A 368 -3.03 -22.90 -27.57
N LEU A 369 -3.98 -22.12 -28.10
CA LEU A 369 -4.09 -20.70 -27.76
C LEU A 369 -4.45 -20.44 -26.29
N ALA A 370 -5.25 -21.31 -25.66
CA ALA A 370 -5.59 -21.20 -24.24
C ALA A 370 -4.36 -21.42 -23.34
N LEU A 371 -3.34 -22.13 -23.81
CA LEU A 371 -2.08 -22.38 -23.07
C LEU A 371 -0.99 -21.37 -23.40
N ALA A 372 -1.11 -20.61 -24.47
CA ALA A 372 -0.09 -19.67 -24.94
C ALA A 372 0.19 -18.56 -23.90
N PRO A 373 1.45 -18.14 -23.73
CA PRO A 373 1.77 -16.97 -22.92
C PRO A 373 1.27 -15.71 -23.64
N ASN A 374 0.54 -14.88 -22.93
CA ASN A 374 0.13 -13.55 -23.40
C ASN A 374 -0.18 -12.66 -22.18
N THR A 375 0.71 -11.74 -21.88
CA THR A 375 0.63 -10.81 -20.76
C THR A 375 0.39 -9.38 -21.19
N ASP A 376 0.02 -9.14 -22.48
CA ASP A 376 -0.27 -7.82 -23.00
C ASP A 376 -1.40 -7.14 -22.22
N LEU A 377 -1.41 -5.81 -22.24
CA LEU A 377 -2.47 -4.99 -21.62
C LEU A 377 -3.85 -5.39 -22.16
N VAL A 378 -4.78 -5.64 -21.25
CA VAL A 378 -6.17 -5.93 -21.60
C VAL A 378 -6.85 -4.64 -22.04
N ARG A 379 -7.29 -4.59 -23.28
CA ARG A 379 -7.99 -3.42 -23.85
C ARG A 379 -9.48 -3.49 -23.52
N SER A 380 -10.11 -2.33 -23.33
CA SER A 380 -11.58 -2.23 -23.23
C SER A 380 -12.28 -2.58 -24.56
N GLY A 381 -13.58 -2.91 -24.54
CA GLY A 381 -14.35 -3.17 -25.75
C GLY A 381 -14.15 -4.57 -26.34
N PHE A 382 -13.98 -5.59 -25.50
CA PHE A 382 -13.83 -7.01 -25.86
C PHE A 382 -14.85 -7.47 -26.92
N LEU A 383 -16.15 -7.30 -26.67
CA LEU A 383 -17.22 -7.76 -27.58
C LEU A 383 -17.14 -7.07 -28.93
N GLN A 384 -16.87 -5.77 -28.94
CA GLN A 384 -16.78 -4.99 -30.19
C GLN A 384 -15.59 -5.44 -31.06
N ARG A 385 -14.42 -5.75 -30.41
CA ARG A 385 -13.26 -6.28 -31.15
C ARG A 385 -13.52 -7.67 -31.70
N VAL A 386 -14.13 -8.57 -30.90
CA VAL A 386 -14.46 -9.92 -31.34
C VAL A 386 -15.40 -9.88 -32.52
N LEU A 387 -16.47 -9.09 -32.47
CA LEU A 387 -17.42 -8.95 -33.57
C LEU A 387 -16.78 -8.35 -34.82
N ARG A 388 -15.96 -7.27 -34.68
CA ARG A 388 -15.24 -6.64 -35.79
C ARG A 388 -14.25 -7.57 -36.49
N PHE A 389 -13.64 -8.48 -35.74
CA PHE A 389 -12.68 -9.44 -36.30
C PHE A 389 -13.35 -10.62 -36.99
N SER A 390 -14.56 -10.97 -36.55
CA SER A 390 -15.26 -12.17 -36.97
C SER A 390 -16.25 -11.93 -38.14
N VAL A 391 -16.59 -10.70 -38.43
CA VAL A 391 -17.48 -10.24 -39.51
C VAL A 391 -16.71 -9.35 -40.49
#